data_d28aa384f50c20d3ea6e2742227cc29f
#
_entry.id   d28aa384f50c20d3ea6e2742227cc29f
#
_cell.length_a   1.000
_cell.length_b   1.000
_cell.length_c   1.000
_cell.angle_alpha   90.00
_cell.angle_beta   90.00
_cell.angle_gamma   90.00
#
_symmetry.space_group_name_H-M   'P 1'
#
loop_
_entity.id
_entity.type
_entity.pdbx_description
1 polymer ?
#
loop_
_entity_poly.entity_id
_entity_poly.type
_entity_poly.pdbx_seq_one_letter_code
_entity_poly.pdbx_strand_id
1 'polypeptide(L)'
;MIVAAFLLAAVCSCRHQCTVRVEGGWIEGTRDGILSVYKGIPFAAPPVGELRWKGPQPVEGWKGVLQTTEFAPSPIQANADLDNISEDCLYLNVWTPARTPADKLPVMVWIYGGGFSIGSTSYPYCDGAELARKGVVVASIAYRLGYLGFLVHPELSAESSEGVSGNYGLLDQIAGLRWVKDNIEAFGGDPDNITVFGQSAGAISISMLCASPLAEGLFQRAISQSGGSFSPCRETAYPGENMKTMEMAAADGKAYMESLKVNSLEEMRALPDSIFARPYDATGGPGPVIDGYVLPDDQYNLYKAGRYNDVDLLIGYNSDEGEAFTDKDSTRHIRNMYERFGEYAPALLDAYPVTSNPVPKSGRDLLRDASFGWHTWTWARLKAETGKARIFLYYFDRHNAAPGSDLGAVHGSEVEYVFQHQTGEHPGDMDFGRMIGEYWTNFAATGDPNGEGLPQWPEFTGSNQQAMYLTDEDSHAGEVPDKESMTLLDALFASRRNQ
;
A
#
# COMPACT_ATOMS: atom_id res chain seq x y z
N MET A 1 -38.54 -24.28 63.76
CA MET A 1 -38.20 -24.64 62.37
C MET A 1 -38.09 -23.38 61.55
N ILE A 2 -36.84 -22.94 61.27
CA ILE A 2 -36.57 -21.77 60.49
C ILE A 2 -36.02 -22.28 59.13
N VAL A 3 -36.80 -22.06 58.07
CA VAL A 3 -36.39 -22.42 56.70
C VAL A 3 -35.57 -21.24 56.15
N ALA A 4 -34.26 -21.47 55.99
CA ALA A 4 -33.36 -20.55 55.32
C ALA A 4 -33.48 -20.72 53.80
N ALA A 5 -34.04 -19.74 53.08
CA ALA A 5 -34.05 -19.68 51.62
C ALA A 5 -32.68 -19.16 51.12
N PHE A 6 -31.91 -20.01 50.49
CA PHE A 6 -30.72 -19.62 49.73
C PHE A 6 -31.14 -19.00 48.39
N LEU A 7 -31.00 -17.68 48.26
CA LEU A 7 -31.01 -17.02 46.97
C LEU A 7 -29.65 -17.28 46.27
N LEU A 8 -29.64 -18.13 45.27
CA LEU A 8 -28.56 -18.20 44.30
C LEU A 8 -28.66 -16.94 43.42
N ALA A 9 -27.82 -15.93 43.71
CA ALA A 9 -27.55 -14.88 42.75
C ALA A 9 -26.72 -15.46 41.59
N ALA A 10 -27.36 -15.73 40.46
CA ALA A 10 -26.66 -15.99 39.22
C ALA A 10 -25.89 -14.71 38.81
N VAL A 11 -24.61 -14.66 39.10
CA VAL A 11 -23.69 -13.68 38.53
C VAL A 11 -23.62 -14.01 37.04
N CYS A 12 -24.50 -13.36 36.27
CA CYS A 12 -24.38 -13.32 34.83
C CYS A 12 -23.11 -12.48 34.52
N SER A 13 -21.98 -13.17 34.42
CA SER A 13 -20.77 -12.57 33.87
C SER A 13 -21.10 -12.20 32.43
N CYS A 14 -21.47 -10.96 32.18
CA CYS A 14 -21.48 -10.37 30.85
C CYS A 14 -20.02 -10.36 30.36
N ARG A 15 -19.56 -11.48 29.82
CA ARG A 15 -18.48 -11.45 28.85
C ARG A 15 -19.04 -10.58 27.71
N HIS A 16 -18.52 -9.36 27.53
CA HIS A 16 -18.77 -8.60 26.33
C HIS A 16 -18.18 -9.42 25.20
N GLN A 17 -19.01 -10.25 24.58
CA GLN A 17 -18.64 -11.03 23.41
C GLN A 17 -18.38 -10.04 22.29
N CYS A 18 -17.15 -10.09 21.71
CA CYS A 18 -16.82 -9.37 20.47
C CYS A 18 -17.43 -10.13 19.29
N THR A 19 -18.74 -10.30 19.28
CA THR A 19 -19.46 -11.04 18.24
C THR A 19 -20.20 -10.06 17.37
N VAL A 20 -19.91 -10.10 16.06
CA VAL A 20 -20.58 -9.27 15.04
C VAL A 20 -21.07 -10.14 13.90
N ARG A 21 -22.05 -9.65 13.16
CA ARG A 21 -22.57 -10.30 11.97
C ARG A 21 -22.06 -9.56 10.74
N VAL A 22 -21.45 -10.32 9.84
CA VAL A 22 -20.97 -9.87 8.54
C VAL A 22 -21.67 -10.67 7.42
N GLU A 23 -21.43 -10.34 6.16
CA GLU A 23 -22.07 -10.98 5.01
C GLU A 23 -22.02 -12.52 5.05
N GLY A 24 -20.84 -13.08 5.37
CA GLY A 24 -20.63 -14.54 5.44
C GLY A 24 -21.27 -15.24 6.66
N GLY A 25 -21.62 -14.52 7.74
CA GLY A 25 -22.17 -15.11 8.97
C GLY A 25 -21.76 -14.38 10.24
N TRP A 26 -21.80 -15.07 11.38
CA TRP A 26 -21.34 -14.55 12.65
C TRP A 26 -19.85 -14.79 12.84
N ILE A 27 -19.13 -13.78 13.35
CA ILE A 27 -17.72 -13.85 13.73
C ILE A 27 -17.54 -13.44 15.18
N GLU A 28 -16.51 -13.98 15.85
CA GLU A 28 -16.14 -13.60 17.21
C GLU A 28 -14.64 -13.31 17.27
N GLY A 29 -14.30 -12.09 17.67
CA GLY A 29 -12.94 -11.61 17.89
C GLY A 29 -12.53 -11.62 19.35
N THR A 30 -11.45 -10.92 19.66
CA THR A 30 -10.88 -10.78 21.00
C THR A 30 -11.03 -9.36 21.53
N ARG A 31 -10.81 -9.17 22.83
CA ARG A 31 -10.69 -7.87 23.50
C ARG A 31 -9.24 -7.56 23.82
N ASP A 32 -8.81 -6.35 23.44
CA ASP A 32 -7.54 -5.76 23.85
C ASP A 32 -7.79 -4.38 24.46
N GLY A 33 -7.94 -4.33 25.77
CA GLY A 33 -8.34 -3.11 26.49
C GLY A 33 -9.68 -2.56 26.00
N ILE A 34 -9.65 -1.38 25.39
CA ILE A 34 -10.85 -0.74 24.82
C ILE A 34 -11.21 -1.28 23.43
N LEU A 35 -10.27 -1.94 22.75
CA LEU A 35 -10.45 -2.42 21.38
C LEU A 35 -11.21 -3.74 21.32
N SER A 36 -12.01 -3.91 20.27
CA SER A 36 -12.40 -5.22 19.74
C SER A 36 -11.49 -5.50 18.53
N VAL A 37 -10.91 -6.69 18.50
CA VAL A 37 -9.93 -7.11 17.49
C VAL A 37 -10.41 -8.37 16.80
N TYR A 38 -10.44 -8.34 15.48
CA TYR A 38 -10.86 -9.45 14.64
C TYR A 38 -9.76 -9.72 13.62
N LYS A 39 -9.23 -10.94 13.61
CA LYS A 39 -8.12 -11.35 12.75
C LYS A 39 -8.54 -12.55 11.88
N GLY A 40 -8.16 -12.54 10.60
CA GLY A 40 -8.47 -13.65 9.70
C GLY A 40 -9.93 -13.72 9.27
N ILE A 41 -10.57 -12.58 8.98
CA ILE A 41 -11.92 -12.55 8.41
C ILE A 41 -11.84 -12.83 6.90
N PRO A 42 -12.47 -13.87 6.36
CA PRO A 42 -12.45 -14.12 4.92
C PRO A 42 -13.31 -13.08 4.18
N PHE A 43 -12.76 -12.45 3.16
CA PHE A 43 -13.49 -11.50 2.29
C PHE A 43 -13.75 -12.05 0.88
N ALA A 44 -13.11 -13.16 0.52
CA ALA A 44 -13.34 -13.87 -0.73
C ALA A 44 -13.12 -15.38 -0.52
N ALA A 45 -13.61 -16.19 -1.44
CA ALA A 45 -13.33 -17.63 -1.47
C ALA A 45 -11.83 -17.88 -1.68
N PRO A 46 -11.26 -18.97 -1.10
CA PRO A 46 -9.87 -19.35 -1.31
C PRO A 46 -9.52 -19.46 -2.80
N PRO A 47 -8.51 -18.74 -3.30
CA PRO A 47 -8.14 -18.73 -4.73
C PRO A 47 -7.26 -19.92 -5.09
N VAL A 48 -7.72 -21.13 -4.80
CA VAL A 48 -6.99 -22.39 -4.94
C VAL A 48 -7.54 -23.26 -6.08
N GLY A 49 -6.75 -24.17 -6.63
CA GLY A 49 -7.18 -25.12 -7.65
C GLY A 49 -7.75 -24.42 -8.89
N GLU A 50 -9.01 -24.67 -9.22
CA GLU A 50 -9.69 -24.05 -10.36
C GLU A 50 -9.88 -22.53 -10.21
N LEU A 51 -9.77 -21.98 -9.00
CA LEU A 51 -9.83 -20.54 -8.74
C LEU A 51 -8.46 -19.86 -8.79
N ARG A 52 -7.36 -20.62 -8.91
CA ARG A 52 -6.02 -20.07 -9.16
C ARG A 52 -6.06 -19.28 -10.46
N TRP A 53 -5.60 -18.02 -10.42
CA TRP A 53 -5.66 -17.06 -11.52
C TRP A 53 -7.07 -16.74 -12.02
N LYS A 54 -8.03 -16.69 -11.12
CA LYS A 54 -9.33 -16.04 -11.35
C LYS A 54 -9.48 -14.83 -10.43
N GLY A 55 -10.36 -13.90 -10.81
CA GLY A 55 -10.77 -12.81 -9.92
C GLY A 55 -11.34 -13.37 -8.62
N PRO A 56 -11.29 -12.61 -7.50
CA PRO A 56 -11.84 -13.06 -6.23
C PRO A 56 -13.33 -13.42 -6.36
N GLN A 57 -13.70 -14.55 -5.77
CA GLN A 57 -15.08 -15.05 -5.78
C GLN A 57 -15.73 -14.79 -4.42
N PRO A 58 -17.08 -14.65 -4.37
CA PRO A 58 -17.77 -14.47 -3.09
C PRO A 58 -17.45 -15.56 -2.07
N VAL A 59 -17.36 -15.16 -0.81
CA VAL A 59 -17.19 -16.07 0.31
C VAL A 59 -18.41 -16.96 0.46
N GLU A 60 -18.22 -18.26 0.69
CA GLU A 60 -19.29 -19.14 1.11
C GLU A 60 -19.68 -18.84 2.58
N GLY A 61 -20.97 -18.65 2.81
CA GLY A 61 -21.49 -18.40 4.14
C GLY A 61 -21.28 -19.62 5.06
N TRP A 62 -20.96 -19.37 6.31
CA TRP A 62 -20.74 -20.42 7.33
C TRP A 62 -21.87 -20.51 8.34
N LYS A 63 -21.97 -21.69 9.00
CA LYS A 63 -22.90 -21.91 10.11
C LYS A 63 -22.20 -21.71 11.44
N GLY A 64 -22.93 -21.18 12.41
CA GLY A 64 -22.38 -20.90 13.75
C GLY A 64 -21.57 -19.61 13.81
N VAL A 65 -20.58 -19.57 14.66
CA VAL A 65 -19.71 -18.40 14.89
C VAL A 65 -18.29 -18.75 14.50
N LEU A 66 -17.74 -18.06 13.51
CA LEU A 66 -16.35 -18.20 13.11
C LEU A 66 -15.46 -17.47 14.11
N GLN A 67 -14.43 -18.14 14.63
CA GLN A 67 -13.43 -17.52 15.48
C GLN A 67 -12.44 -16.73 14.65
N THR A 68 -12.36 -15.44 14.91
CA THR A 68 -11.47 -14.48 14.20
C THR A 68 -10.47 -13.89 15.18
N THR A 69 -9.68 -14.77 15.81
CA THR A 69 -8.77 -14.44 16.92
C THR A 69 -7.30 -14.47 16.53
N GLU A 70 -6.97 -15.10 15.39
CA GLU A 70 -5.61 -15.27 14.91
C GLU A 70 -5.48 -14.77 13.47
N PHE A 71 -4.30 -14.31 13.09
CA PHE A 71 -4.03 -13.97 11.70
C PHE A 71 -4.16 -15.19 10.80
N ALA A 72 -4.81 -15.00 9.65
CA ALA A 72 -4.83 -16.00 8.59
C ALA A 72 -3.44 -16.15 7.93
N PRO A 73 -3.23 -17.20 7.13
CA PRO A 73 -2.00 -17.36 6.36
C PRO A 73 -1.71 -16.16 5.47
N SER A 74 -0.44 -15.81 5.37
CA SER A 74 0.04 -14.82 4.41
C SER A 74 0.03 -15.39 2.99
N PRO A 75 -0.04 -14.55 1.94
CA PRO A 75 0.07 -15.02 0.56
C PRO A 75 1.39 -15.76 0.31
N ILE A 76 1.36 -16.74 -0.62
CA ILE A 76 2.56 -17.46 -1.08
C ILE A 76 3.61 -16.45 -1.56
N GLN A 77 4.80 -16.53 -1.02
CA GLN A 77 5.92 -15.62 -1.25
C GLN A 77 7.26 -16.21 -0.80
N ALA A 78 8.35 -15.62 -1.26
CA ALA A 78 9.72 -16.05 -0.93
C ALA A 78 10.29 -15.31 0.30
N ASN A 79 9.48 -15.02 1.31
CA ASN A 79 9.95 -14.38 2.53
C ASN A 79 10.20 -15.42 3.62
N ALA A 80 11.47 -15.52 4.06
CA ALA A 80 11.90 -16.51 5.06
C ALA A 80 11.38 -16.23 6.49
N ASP A 81 10.88 -15.00 6.73
CA ASP A 81 10.40 -14.58 8.05
C ASP A 81 8.93 -14.97 8.31
N LEU A 82 8.28 -15.60 7.35
CA LEU A 82 6.88 -16.02 7.43
C LEU A 82 6.75 -17.55 7.34
N ASP A 83 6.41 -18.18 8.45
CA ASP A 83 6.22 -19.64 8.54
C ASP A 83 4.83 -20.10 8.05
N ASN A 84 3.83 -19.20 8.06
CA ASN A 84 2.44 -19.51 7.71
C ASN A 84 2.04 -18.80 6.41
N ILE A 85 2.35 -19.43 5.26
CA ILE A 85 1.99 -18.94 3.93
C ILE A 85 1.07 -19.93 3.22
N SER A 86 0.11 -19.43 2.44
CA SER A 86 -0.86 -20.24 1.69
C SER A 86 -1.42 -19.49 0.49
N GLU A 87 -1.92 -20.20 -0.52
CA GLU A 87 -2.80 -19.62 -1.52
C GLU A 87 -4.15 -19.20 -0.94
N ASP A 88 -4.63 -19.90 0.09
CA ASP A 88 -5.80 -19.48 0.89
C ASP A 88 -5.40 -18.33 1.81
N CYS A 89 -5.39 -17.11 1.25
CA CYS A 89 -4.84 -15.90 1.87
C CYS A 89 -5.77 -14.67 1.78
N LEU A 90 -6.98 -14.78 1.22
CA LEU A 90 -7.86 -13.63 1.01
C LEU A 90 -8.66 -13.30 2.28
N TYR A 91 -7.93 -12.78 3.26
CA TYR A 91 -8.44 -12.42 4.58
C TYR A 91 -8.09 -10.98 4.93
N LEU A 92 -8.88 -10.40 5.81
CA LEU A 92 -8.64 -9.08 6.39
C LEU A 92 -8.72 -9.11 7.90
N ASN A 93 -8.21 -8.05 8.54
CA ASN A 93 -8.26 -7.88 9.98
C ASN A 93 -8.90 -6.54 10.31
N VAL A 94 -9.55 -6.42 11.47
CA VAL A 94 -10.20 -5.19 11.94
C VAL A 94 -9.86 -4.94 13.41
N TRP A 95 -9.43 -3.71 13.71
CA TRP A 95 -9.26 -3.18 15.07
C TRP A 95 -10.21 -2.00 15.26
N THR A 96 -11.04 -2.03 16.27
CA THR A 96 -12.03 -0.96 16.50
C THR A 96 -12.17 -0.57 17.97
N PRO A 97 -12.10 0.73 18.31
CA PRO A 97 -12.44 1.24 19.62
C PRO A 97 -13.96 1.48 19.79
N ALA A 98 -14.75 1.31 18.74
CA ALA A 98 -16.18 1.55 18.76
C ALA A 98 -16.89 0.66 19.78
N ARG A 99 -17.93 1.18 20.40
CA ARG A 99 -18.78 0.50 21.36
C ARG A 99 -20.06 -0.01 20.74
N THR A 100 -20.51 0.69 19.70
CA THR A 100 -21.75 0.38 18.97
C THR A 100 -21.61 0.68 17.50
N PRO A 101 -22.41 0.07 16.62
CA PRO A 101 -22.47 0.42 15.21
C PRO A 101 -22.80 1.90 14.94
N ALA A 102 -23.48 2.56 15.89
CA ALA A 102 -23.87 3.96 15.75
C ALA A 102 -22.74 4.98 15.98
N ASP A 103 -21.56 4.53 16.41
CA ASP A 103 -20.42 5.41 16.69
C ASP A 103 -19.86 6.04 15.40
N LYS A 104 -19.98 5.35 14.26
CA LYS A 104 -19.61 5.84 12.92
C LYS A 104 -18.23 6.48 12.87
N LEU A 105 -17.23 5.76 13.36
CA LEU A 105 -15.85 6.22 13.37
C LEU A 105 -15.24 6.24 11.96
N PRO A 106 -14.27 7.14 11.69
CA PRO A 106 -13.50 7.09 10.45
C PRO A 106 -12.83 5.73 10.29
N VAL A 107 -12.73 5.24 9.04
CA VAL A 107 -12.14 3.94 8.72
C VAL A 107 -10.85 4.14 7.94
N MET A 108 -9.77 3.50 8.37
CA MET A 108 -8.48 3.47 7.69
C MET A 108 -8.17 2.05 7.22
N VAL A 109 -7.97 1.87 5.91
CA VAL A 109 -7.75 0.54 5.30
C VAL A 109 -6.33 0.44 4.78
N TRP A 110 -5.52 -0.42 5.42
CA TRP A 110 -4.12 -0.64 5.09
C TRP A 110 -3.92 -1.60 3.93
N ILE A 111 -3.06 -1.21 2.96
CA ILE A 111 -2.51 -2.05 1.90
C ILE A 111 -0.99 -2.06 2.05
N TYR A 112 -0.43 -3.22 2.35
CA TYR A 112 1.01 -3.37 2.57
C TYR A 112 1.83 -3.27 1.27
N GLY A 113 3.11 -2.92 1.41
CA GLY A 113 4.09 -2.89 0.33
C GLY A 113 4.80 -4.23 0.09
N GLY A 114 6.02 -4.15 -0.46
CA GLY A 114 6.86 -5.31 -0.74
C GLY A 114 6.97 -5.66 -2.22
N GLY A 115 6.90 -4.65 -3.12
CA GLY A 115 7.16 -4.81 -4.55
C GLY A 115 6.22 -5.78 -5.26
N PHE A 116 5.00 -5.97 -4.77
CA PHE A 116 4.02 -6.95 -5.26
C PHE A 116 4.49 -8.42 -5.16
N SER A 117 5.59 -8.67 -4.49
CA SER A 117 6.25 -9.98 -4.42
C SER A 117 6.30 -10.56 -3.01
N ILE A 118 6.33 -9.70 -2.01
CA ILE A 118 6.31 -10.05 -0.59
C ILE A 118 5.34 -9.13 0.15
N GLY A 119 4.96 -9.50 1.37
CA GLY A 119 4.12 -8.67 2.25
C GLY A 119 3.13 -9.50 3.06
N SER A 120 2.66 -8.92 4.16
CA SER A 120 1.70 -9.58 5.03
C SER A 120 0.95 -8.57 5.89
N THR A 121 -0.29 -8.89 6.23
CA THR A 121 -1.08 -8.17 7.24
C THR A 121 -0.73 -8.57 8.67
N SER A 122 0.15 -9.58 8.85
CA SER A 122 0.57 -10.09 10.16
C SER A 122 1.91 -9.50 10.65
N TYR A 123 2.54 -8.61 9.90
CA TYR A 123 3.78 -7.99 10.35
C TYR A 123 3.54 -7.12 11.60
N PRO A 124 4.37 -7.25 12.65
CA PRO A 124 4.17 -6.51 13.90
C PRO A 124 4.18 -4.98 13.72
N TYR A 125 4.99 -4.46 12.80
CA TYR A 125 5.13 -3.02 12.58
C TYR A 125 3.88 -2.36 11.96
N CYS A 126 2.92 -3.15 11.45
CA CYS A 126 1.64 -2.67 10.92
C CYS A 126 0.42 -3.28 11.64
N ASP A 127 0.58 -3.76 12.88
CA ASP A 127 -0.57 -4.08 13.75
C ASP A 127 -1.37 -2.81 14.01
N GLY A 128 -2.67 -2.83 13.73
CA GLY A 128 -3.53 -1.65 13.77
C GLY A 128 -3.98 -1.20 15.15
N ALA A 129 -3.58 -1.91 16.22
CA ALA A 129 -4.13 -1.67 17.56
C ALA A 129 -3.84 -0.25 18.08
N GLU A 130 -2.59 0.20 18.03
CA GLU A 130 -2.22 1.50 18.58
C GLU A 130 -2.78 2.66 17.74
N LEU A 131 -2.82 2.51 16.42
CA LEU A 131 -3.48 3.50 15.55
C LEU A 131 -4.99 3.55 15.83
N ALA A 132 -5.65 2.40 16.02
CA ALA A 132 -7.09 2.37 16.35
C ALA A 132 -7.41 3.04 17.68
N ARG A 133 -6.52 3.03 18.67
CA ARG A 133 -6.69 3.74 19.94
C ARG A 133 -6.82 5.26 19.79
N LYS A 134 -6.43 5.80 18.63
CA LYS A 134 -6.62 7.23 18.29
C LYS A 134 -8.04 7.57 17.82
N GLY A 135 -8.98 6.62 17.86
CA GLY A 135 -10.39 6.85 17.56
C GLY A 135 -10.82 6.57 16.13
N VAL A 136 -10.07 5.76 15.42
CA VAL A 136 -10.40 5.26 14.07
C VAL A 136 -10.61 3.75 14.07
N VAL A 137 -11.39 3.25 13.13
CA VAL A 137 -11.40 1.81 12.81
C VAL A 137 -10.27 1.53 11.83
N VAL A 138 -9.39 0.59 12.15
CA VAL A 138 -8.32 0.16 11.25
C VAL A 138 -8.68 -1.19 10.66
N ALA A 139 -8.54 -1.34 9.35
CA ALA A 139 -8.61 -2.62 8.67
C ALA A 139 -7.31 -2.86 7.88
N SER A 140 -6.89 -4.11 7.69
CA SER A 140 -5.78 -4.47 6.81
C SER A 140 -6.19 -5.58 5.87
N ILE A 141 -5.92 -5.44 4.56
CA ILE A 141 -6.36 -6.36 3.51
C ILE A 141 -5.16 -7.14 2.98
N ALA A 142 -5.24 -8.47 2.96
CA ALA A 142 -4.29 -9.32 2.25
C ALA A 142 -4.67 -9.39 0.76
N TYR A 143 -3.67 -9.58 -0.11
CA TYR A 143 -3.86 -9.74 -1.56
C TYR A 143 -2.79 -10.67 -2.13
N ARG A 144 -3.11 -11.37 -3.23
CA ARG A 144 -2.19 -12.29 -3.89
C ARG A 144 -0.98 -11.56 -4.45
N LEU A 145 0.17 -12.20 -4.34
CA LEU A 145 1.49 -11.68 -4.69
C LEU A 145 2.12 -12.47 -5.82
N GLY A 146 3.14 -11.89 -6.44
CA GLY A 146 3.95 -12.55 -7.43
C GLY A 146 3.14 -13.09 -8.61
N TYR A 147 3.56 -14.21 -9.17
CA TYR A 147 2.84 -14.84 -10.28
C TYR A 147 1.44 -15.31 -9.91
N LEU A 148 1.11 -15.58 -8.64
CA LEU A 148 -0.26 -15.90 -8.22
C LEU A 148 -1.18 -14.68 -8.27
N GLY A 149 -0.63 -13.48 -8.06
CA GLY A 149 -1.36 -12.22 -8.09
C GLY A 149 -1.34 -11.48 -9.43
N PHE A 150 -0.31 -11.72 -10.29
CA PHE A 150 -0.05 -10.83 -11.43
C PHE A 150 0.40 -11.55 -12.72
N LEU A 151 0.17 -12.86 -12.83
CA LEU A 151 0.48 -13.59 -14.06
C LEU A 151 -0.42 -13.16 -15.20
N VAL A 152 0.17 -12.69 -16.30
CA VAL A 152 -0.49 -12.50 -17.58
C VAL A 152 -0.16 -13.66 -18.51
N HIS A 153 -1.19 -14.31 -19.03
CA HIS A 153 -1.02 -15.37 -20.02
C HIS A 153 -2.19 -15.39 -21.02
N PRO A 154 -1.98 -15.61 -22.32
CA PRO A 154 -3.05 -15.61 -23.31
C PRO A 154 -4.21 -16.59 -23.02
N GLU A 155 -3.88 -17.79 -22.50
CA GLU A 155 -4.90 -18.77 -22.12
C GLU A 155 -5.74 -18.27 -20.92
N LEU A 156 -5.13 -17.62 -19.93
CA LEU A 156 -5.84 -17.00 -18.82
C LEU A 156 -6.75 -15.87 -19.30
N SER A 157 -6.25 -15.04 -20.22
CA SER A 157 -7.08 -13.98 -20.84
C SER A 157 -8.27 -14.56 -21.62
N ALA A 158 -8.07 -15.68 -22.31
CA ALA A 158 -9.13 -16.36 -23.04
C ALA A 158 -10.22 -16.99 -22.14
N GLU A 159 -9.86 -17.39 -20.91
CA GLU A 159 -10.83 -17.89 -19.91
C GLU A 159 -11.62 -16.78 -19.22
N SER A 160 -11.09 -15.55 -19.21
CA SER A 160 -11.69 -14.40 -18.55
C SER A 160 -12.89 -13.86 -19.37
N SER A 161 -13.99 -13.55 -18.69
CA SER A 161 -15.13 -12.85 -19.33
C SER A 161 -14.75 -11.47 -19.88
N GLU A 162 -13.74 -10.85 -19.28
CA GLU A 162 -13.25 -9.52 -19.65
C GLU A 162 -12.15 -9.60 -20.73
N GLY A 163 -11.69 -10.81 -21.08
CA GLY A 163 -10.63 -11.01 -22.07
C GLY A 163 -9.23 -10.62 -21.60
N VAL A 164 -9.02 -10.44 -20.28
CA VAL A 164 -7.77 -10.00 -19.68
C VAL A 164 -7.29 -10.96 -18.58
N SER A 165 -6.01 -10.87 -18.24
CA SER A 165 -5.39 -11.59 -17.12
C SER A 165 -4.32 -10.72 -16.46
N GLY A 166 -3.77 -11.15 -15.35
CA GLY A 166 -2.91 -10.33 -14.49
C GLY A 166 -3.74 -9.64 -13.40
N ASN A 167 -3.35 -8.57 -12.86
CA ASN A 167 -4.07 -7.71 -11.89
C ASN A 167 -4.97 -8.40 -10.84
N TYR A 168 -4.81 -9.72 -10.59
CA TYR A 168 -5.62 -10.44 -9.60
C TYR A 168 -5.39 -9.88 -8.19
N GLY A 169 -4.15 -9.48 -7.87
CA GLY A 169 -3.83 -8.82 -6.61
C GLY A 169 -4.53 -7.47 -6.44
N LEU A 170 -4.70 -6.67 -7.50
CA LEU A 170 -5.49 -5.44 -7.46
C LEU A 170 -6.99 -5.75 -7.33
N LEU A 171 -7.48 -6.79 -8.01
CA LEU A 171 -8.86 -7.23 -7.85
C LEU A 171 -9.15 -7.72 -6.43
N ASP A 172 -8.17 -8.38 -5.76
CA ASP A 172 -8.27 -8.78 -4.35
C ASP A 172 -8.39 -7.56 -3.44
N GLN A 173 -7.59 -6.52 -3.68
CA GLN A 173 -7.67 -5.25 -2.93
C GLN A 173 -9.04 -4.58 -3.12
N ILE A 174 -9.57 -4.56 -4.36
CA ILE A 174 -10.90 -4.03 -4.67
C ILE A 174 -11.99 -4.84 -3.95
N ALA A 175 -11.88 -6.18 -3.94
CA ALA A 175 -12.84 -7.03 -3.24
C ALA A 175 -12.79 -6.81 -1.72
N GLY A 176 -11.59 -6.69 -1.14
CA GLY A 176 -11.42 -6.36 0.27
C GLY A 176 -11.99 -4.98 0.64
N LEU A 177 -11.77 -3.96 -0.20
CA LEU A 177 -12.38 -2.63 -0.01
C LEU A 177 -13.90 -2.67 -0.11
N ARG A 178 -14.46 -3.45 -1.03
CA ARG A 178 -15.90 -3.65 -1.15
C ARG A 178 -16.46 -4.33 0.10
N TRP A 179 -15.78 -5.37 0.57
CA TRP A 179 -16.16 -6.02 1.81
C TRP A 179 -16.16 -5.03 2.99
N VAL A 180 -15.12 -4.19 3.12
CA VAL A 180 -15.07 -3.12 4.14
C VAL A 180 -16.27 -2.19 3.99
N LYS A 181 -16.54 -1.68 2.80
CA LYS A 181 -17.69 -0.80 2.50
C LYS A 181 -19.01 -1.40 2.96
N ASP A 182 -19.20 -2.70 2.73
CA ASP A 182 -20.47 -3.38 2.98
C ASP A 182 -20.65 -3.83 4.44
N ASN A 183 -19.55 -4.02 5.20
CA ASN A 183 -19.60 -4.65 6.52
C ASN A 183 -19.10 -3.77 7.68
N ILE A 184 -18.35 -2.68 7.42
CA ILE A 184 -17.63 -1.96 8.47
C ILE A 184 -18.54 -1.27 9.49
N GLU A 185 -19.80 -0.99 9.13
CA GLU A 185 -20.80 -0.44 10.07
C GLU A 185 -21.03 -1.38 11.26
N ALA A 186 -20.97 -2.71 11.06
CA ALA A 186 -21.11 -3.69 12.13
C ALA A 186 -19.99 -3.56 13.19
N PHE A 187 -18.86 -2.98 12.82
CA PHE A 187 -17.70 -2.71 13.68
C PHE A 187 -17.67 -1.28 14.21
N GLY A 188 -18.72 -0.49 13.95
CA GLY A 188 -18.85 0.91 14.34
C GLY A 188 -18.07 1.90 13.46
N GLY A 189 -17.60 1.46 12.29
CA GLY A 189 -17.01 2.33 11.28
C GLY A 189 -18.07 2.99 10.40
N ASP A 190 -17.73 4.12 9.80
CA ASP A 190 -18.57 4.80 8.82
C ASP A 190 -18.21 4.35 7.41
N PRO A 191 -19.11 3.63 6.70
CA PRO A 191 -18.84 3.20 5.32
C PRO A 191 -18.73 4.36 4.32
N ASP A 192 -19.20 5.55 4.67
CA ASP A 192 -19.07 6.76 3.85
C ASP A 192 -17.86 7.62 4.24
N ASN A 193 -17.01 7.13 5.15
CA ASN A 193 -15.79 7.80 5.60
C ASN A 193 -14.60 6.83 5.64
N ILE A 194 -14.25 6.26 4.49
CA ILE A 194 -13.15 5.31 4.31
C ILE A 194 -11.94 6.02 3.70
N THR A 195 -10.79 5.86 4.34
CA THR A 195 -9.48 6.28 3.84
C THR A 195 -8.64 5.03 3.55
N VAL A 196 -8.24 4.82 2.31
CA VAL A 196 -7.26 3.77 1.97
C VAL A 196 -5.86 4.33 2.16
N PHE A 197 -4.96 3.57 2.82
CA PHE A 197 -3.58 3.99 3.01
C PHE A 197 -2.61 2.83 2.81
N GLY A 198 -1.38 3.13 2.38
CA GLY A 198 -0.38 2.11 2.10
C GLY A 198 0.98 2.69 1.81
N GLN A 199 1.99 1.82 1.85
CA GLN A 199 3.39 2.18 1.66
C GLN A 199 3.99 1.39 0.50
N SER A 200 4.95 1.99 -0.27
CA SER A 200 5.68 1.31 -1.35
C SER A 200 4.71 0.72 -2.40
N ALA A 201 4.78 -0.57 -2.70
CA ALA A 201 3.84 -1.24 -3.61
C ALA A 201 2.37 -1.08 -3.19
N GLY A 202 2.09 -0.97 -1.88
CA GLY A 202 0.75 -0.63 -1.38
C GLY A 202 0.34 0.79 -1.76
N ALA A 203 1.25 1.75 -1.68
CA ALA A 203 1.03 3.13 -2.12
C ALA A 203 0.90 3.23 -3.65
N ILE A 204 1.70 2.47 -4.39
CA ILE A 204 1.56 2.32 -5.85
C ILE A 204 0.19 1.73 -6.18
N SER A 205 -0.27 0.70 -5.45
CA SER A 205 -1.63 0.16 -5.59
C SER A 205 -2.69 1.24 -5.38
N ILE A 206 -2.54 2.11 -4.38
CA ILE A 206 -3.49 3.20 -4.11
C ILE A 206 -3.58 4.16 -5.30
N SER A 207 -2.46 4.50 -5.94
CA SER A 207 -2.48 5.32 -7.15
C SER A 207 -3.27 4.67 -8.30
N MET A 208 -3.19 3.33 -8.39
CA MET A 208 -3.92 2.52 -9.36
C MET A 208 -5.41 2.38 -8.99
N LEU A 209 -5.73 2.17 -7.72
CA LEU A 209 -7.12 2.12 -7.23
C LEU A 209 -7.84 3.46 -7.45
N CYS A 210 -7.14 4.59 -7.23
CA CYS A 210 -7.67 5.91 -7.60
C CYS A 210 -7.93 6.02 -9.11
N ALA A 211 -7.11 5.39 -9.96
CA ALA A 211 -7.25 5.40 -11.41
C ALA A 211 -8.23 4.34 -11.96
N SER A 212 -8.60 3.35 -11.14
CA SER A 212 -9.47 2.24 -11.56
C SER A 212 -10.95 2.58 -11.45
N PRO A 213 -11.75 2.39 -12.51
CA PRO A 213 -13.20 2.56 -12.44
C PRO A 213 -13.86 1.51 -11.53
N LEU A 214 -13.21 0.37 -11.28
CA LEU A 214 -13.73 -0.71 -10.44
C LEU A 214 -13.71 -0.37 -8.95
N ALA A 215 -12.91 0.64 -8.55
CA ALA A 215 -12.79 1.12 -7.19
C ALA A 215 -13.63 2.38 -6.90
N GLU A 216 -14.40 2.85 -7.88
CA GLU A 216 -15.24 4.05 -7.73
C GLU A 216 -16.20 3.90 -6.53
N GLY A 217 -16.22 4.91 -5.65
CA GLY A 217 -17.11 4.96 -4.48
C GLY A 217 -16.73 4.06 -3.31
N LEU A 218 -15.66 3.25 -3.41
CA LEU A 218 -15.23 2.36 -2.33
C LEU A 218 -14.50 3.09 -1.19
N PHE A 219 -13.94 4.26 -1.46
CA PHE A 219 -13.28 5.11 -0.47
C PHE A 219 -13.43 6.60 -0.82
N GLN A 220 -13.28 7.46 0.17
CA GLN A 220 -13.43 8.90 0.04
C GLN A 220 -12.09 9.63 0.09
N ARG A 221 -11.06 8.97 0.65
CA ARG A 221 -9.72 9.54 0.82
C ARG A 221 -8.64 8.49 0.56
N ALA A 222 -7.46 8.98 0.20
CA ALA A 222 -6.31 8.14 -0.05
C ALA A 222 -5.05 8.73 0.58
N ILE A 223 -4.22 7.88 1.22
CA ILE A 223 -2.89 8.23 1.71
C ILE A 223 -1.88 7.33 1.03
N SER A 224 -0.97 7.92 0.26
CA SER A 224 0.08 7.18 -0.45
C SER A 224 1.45 7.51 0.12
N GLN A 225 2.09 6.53 0.74
CA GLN A 225 3.39 6.64 1.39
C GLN A 225 4.47 6.02 0.50
N SER A 226 5.25 6.87 -0.16
CA SER A 226 6.33 6.44 -1.08
C SER A 226 5.82 5.57 -2.23
N GLY A 227 4.88 6.10 -3.03
CA GLY A 227 4.29 5.35 -4.14
C GLY A 227 3.73 6.22 -5.26
N GLY A 228 3.47 5.57 -6.38
CA GLY A 228 2.96 6.15 -7.62
C GLY A 228 3.67 5.51 -8.82
N SER A 229 2.98 5.45 -9.95
CA SER A 229 3.54 4.93 -11.20
C SER A 229 3.04 5.78 -12.36
N PHE A 230 3.79 6.84 -12.65
CA PHE A 230 3.43 7.86 -13.64
C PHE A 230 4.42 7.93 -14.80
N SER A 231 5.45 7.09 -14.85
CA SER A 231 6.37 6.98 -15.97
C SER A 231 5.77 6.13 -17.12
N PRO A 232 6.29 6.25 -18.35
CA PRO A 232 5.94 5.33 -19.43
C PRO A 232 6.29 3.89 -19.10
N CYS A 233 5.51 2.93 -19.62
CA CYS A 233 5.78 1.50 -19.47
C CYS A 233 7.16 1.12 -20.01
N ARG A 234 7.90 0.31 -19.24
CA ARG A 234 9.18 -0.26 -19.65
C ARG A 234 9.54 -1.50 -18.83
N GLU A 235 10.44 -2.31 -19.40
CA GLU A 235 11.07 -3.42 -18.68
C GLU A 235 12.17 -2.89 -17.77
N THR A 236 11.91 -2.88 -16.47
CA THR A 236 12.85 -2.45 -15.42
C THR A 236 12.40 -2.96 -14.07
N ALA A 237 13.35 -3.10 -13.13
CA ALA A 237 13.05 -3.40 -11.73
C ALA A 237 12.85 -2.14 -10.87
N TYR A 238 13.08 -0.94 -11.40
CA TYR A 238 12.98 0.29 -10.60
C TYR A 238 11.51 0.60 -10.28
N PRO A 239 11.19 0.83 -8.98
CA PRO A 239 9.83 1.19 -8.56
C PRO A 239 9.32 2.43 -9.31
N GLY A 240 8.01 2.45 -9.58
CA GLY A 240 7.35 3.54 -10.30
C GLY A 240 7.57 3.53 -11.83
N GLU A 241 8.63 2.90 -12.35
CA GLU A 241 8.93 2.79 -13.77
C GLU A 241 8.60 1.43 -14.38
N ASN A 242 8.24 0.44 -13.58
CA ASN A 242 8.13 -0.97 -13.96
C ASN A 242 6.71 -1.40 -14.39
N MET A 243 5.85 -0.46 -14.76
CA MET A 243 4.57 -0.78 -15.38
C MET A 243 4.78 -1.44 -16.75
N LYS A 244 3.95 -2.44 -17.05
CA LYS A 244 3.99 -3.18 -18.33
C LYS A 244 2.66 -3.08 -19.05
N THR A 245 2.73 -3.18 -20.38
CA THR A 245 1.53 -3.44 -21.20
C THR A 245 1.14 -4.93 -21.10
N MET A 246 -0.07 -5.27 -21.50
CA MET A 246 -0.51 -6.67 -21.62
C MET A 246 0.41 -7.50 -22.51
N GLU A 247 0.92 -6.92 -23.60
CA GLU A 247 1.81 -7.61 -24.54
C GLU A 247 3.16 -7.96 -23.89
N MET A 248 3.80 -6.99 -23.20
CA MET A 248 5.05 -7.21 -22.45
C MET A 248 4.86 -8.28 -21.38
N ALA A 249 3.84 -8.15 -20.56
CA ALA A 249 3.57 -9.08 -19.46
C ALA A 249 3.15 -10.47 -19.95
N ALA A 250 2.48 -10.58 -21.11
CA ALA A 250 2.16 -11.87 -21.73
C ALA A 250 3.41 -12.60 -22.27
N ALA A 251 4.41 -11.85 -22.75
CA ALA A 251 5.68 -12.43 -23.13
C ALA A 251 6.41 -13.01 -21.90
N ASP A 252 6.45 -12.27 -20.78
CA ASP A 252 7.02 -12.73 -19.51
C ASP A 252 6.29 -13.96 -18.98
N GLY A 253 4.95 -13.96 -19.02
CA GLY A 253 4.16 -15.10 -18.55
C GLY A 253 4.38 -16.38 -19.35
N LYS A 254 4.55 -16.28 -20.68
CA LYS A 254 4.94 -17.42 -21.53
C LYS A 254 6.33 -17.94 -21.15
N ALA A 255 7.32 -17.04 -21.04
CA ALA A 255 8.69 -17.41 -20.65
C ALA A 255 8.71 -18.06 -19.26
N TYR A 256 7.89 -17.56 -18.33
CA TYR A 256 7.74 -18.16 -17.00
C TYR A 256 7.17 -19.59 -17.08
N MET A 257 6.10 -19.80 -17.83
CA MET A 257 5.50 -21.12 -18.04
C MET A 257 6.50 -22.10 -18.67
N GLU A 258 7.26 -21.68 -19.68
CA GLU A 258 8.34 -22.46 -20.31
C GLU A 258 9.43 -22.83 -19.28
N SER A 259 9.81 -21.89 -18.38
CA SER A 259 10.80 -22.13 -17.33
C SER A 259 10.37 -23.21 -16.33
N LEU A 260 9.07 -23.34 -16.12
CA LEU A 260 8.46 -24.37 -15.26
C LEU A 260 8.31 -25.72 -16.01
N LYS A 261 8.58 -25.77 -17.31
CA LYS A 261 8.46 -26.95 -18.19
C LYS A 261 7.05 -27.54 -18.21
N VAL A 262 6.04 -26.69 -18.19
CA VAL A 262 4.62 -27.03 -18.36
C VAL A 262 4.13 -26.51 -19.70
N ASN A 263 3.14 -27.19 -20.31
CA ASN A 263 2.69 -26.91 -21.68
C ASN A 263 1.22 -26.49 -21.75
N SER A 264 0.53 -26.48 -20.62
CA SER A 264 -0.88 -26.07 -20.56
C SER A 264 -1.18 -25.40 -19.22
N LEU A 265 -2.25 -24.62 -19.20
CA LEU A 265 -2.75 -23.99 -17.98
C LEU A 265 -3.23 -25.02 -16.94
N GLU A 266 -3.76 -26.16 -17.41
CA GLU A 266 -4.13 -27.28 -16.52
C GLU A 266 -2.91 -27.83 -15.78
N GLU A 267 -1.80 -28.11 -16.51
CA GLU A 267 -0.54 -28.53 -15.89
C GLU A 267 -0.03 -27.48 -14.90
N MET A 268 -0.12 -26.20 -15.25
CA MET A 268 0.34 -25.11 -14.40
C MET A 268 -0.51 -24.97 -13.12
N ARG A 269 -1.84 -25.16 -13.20
CA ARG A 269 -2.74 -25.21 -12.03
C ARG A 269 -2.48 -26.42 -11.14
N ALA A 270 -2.01 -27.51 -11.68
CA ALA A 270 -1.66 -28.72 -10.93
C ALA A 270 -0.33 -28.62 -10.17
N LEU A 271 0.49 -27.58 -10.42
CA LEU A 271 1.74 -27.38 -9.69
C LEU A 271 1.48 -27.08 -8.22
N PRO A 272 2.33 -27.61 -7.30
CA PRO A 272 2.27 -27.24 -5.91
C PRO A 272 2.57 -25.74 -5.73
N ASP A 273 1.91 -25.11 -4.79
CA ASP A 273 2.03 -23.68 -4.49
C ASP A 273 3.45 -23.23 -4.12
N SER A 274 4.23 -24.12 -3.50
CA SER A 274 5.64 -23.89 -3.16
C SER A 274 6.53 -23.54 -4.36
N ILE A 275 6.11 -23.87 -5.59
CA ILE A 275 6.82 -23.48 -6.82
C ILE A 275 6.79 -21.95 -6.99
N PHE A 276 5.74 -21.29 -6.54
CA PHE A 276 5.53 -19.85 -6.65
C PHE A 276 6.14 -19.06 -5.48
N ALA A 277 6.63 -19.76 -4.44
CA ALA A 277 7.35 -19.18 -3.30
C ALA A 277 8.85 -19.01 -3.60
N ARG A 278 9.22 -18.42 -4.74
CA ARG A 278 10.61 -18.23 -5.16
C ARG A 278 10.92 -16.75 -5.32
N PRO A 279 12.15 -16.32 -4.97
CA PRO A 279 12.61 -14.98 -5.29
C PRO A 279 12.56 -14.77 -6.81
N TYR A 280 12.17 -13.57 -7.22
CA TYR A 280 12.27 -13.14 -8.61
C TYR A 280 13.67 -12.62 -8.89
N ASP A 281 14.10 -12.73 -10.16
CA ASP A 281 15.37 -12.17 -10.57
C ASP A 281 15.33 -10.63 -10.64
N ALA A 282 16.50 -10.04 -10.88
CA ALA A 282 16.68 -8.59 -10.89
C ALA A 282 15.96 -7.85 -12.04
N THR A 283 15.25 -8.55 -12.92
CA THR A 283 14.52 -7.95 -14.04
C THR A 283 13.13 -7.45 -13.67
N GLY A 284 12.76 -7.58 -12.37
CA GLY A 284 11.45 -7.22 -11.84
C GLY A 284 10.43 -8.32 -12.10
N GLY A 285 9.96 -8.96 -11.05
CA GLY A 285 8.93 -10.00 -11.13
C GLY A 285 7.61 -9.53 -11.73
N PRO A 286 6.57 -10.37 -11.69
CA PRO A 286 5.23 -9.99 -12.13
C PRO A 286 4.68 -8.87 -11.23
N GLY A 287 3.98 -7.94 -11.84
CA GLY A 287 3.37 -6.79 -11.17
C GLY A 287 2.15 -6.30 -11.94
N PRO A 288 1.53 -5.21 -11.49
CA PRO A 288 0.35 -4.64 -12.16
C PRO A 288 0.61 -4.28 -13.62
N VAL A 289 -0.43 -4.42 -14.44
CA VAL A 289 -0.35 -4.19 -15.89
C VAL A 289 -1.49 -3.28 -16.36
N ILE A 290 -1.28 -2.56 -17.46
CA ILE A 290 -2.33 -1.83 -18.16
C ILE A 290 -3.12 -2.86 -18.97
N ASP A 291 -4.28 -3.28 -18.47
CA ASP A 291 -5.10 -4.36 -19.03
C ASP A 291 -6.36 -3.87 -19.76
N GLY A 292 -6.66 -2.58 -19.69
CA GLY A 292 -7.88 -2.00 -20.28
C GLY A 292 -9.13 -2.22 -19.44
N TYR A 293 -9.08 -2.96 -18.34
CA TYR A 293 -10.20 -3.29 -17.46
C TYR A 293 -10.00 -2.78 -16.03
N VAL A 294 -9.02 -3.32 -15.29
CA VAL A 294 -8.68 -2.81 -13.94
C VAL A 294 -7.97 -1.46 -14.07
N LEU A 295 -7.03 -1.36 -14.99
CA LEU A 295 -6.32 -0.15 -15.37
C LEU A 295 -6.57 0.14 -16.87
N PRO A 296 -7.52 1.04 -17.17
CA PRO A 296 -7.93 1.30 -18.56
C PRO A 296 -6.83 1.92 -19.44
N ASP A 297 -5.85 2.59 -18.85
CA ASP A 297 -4.74 3.25 -19.51
C ASP A 297 -3.58 3.45 -18.51
N ASP A 298 -2.47 3.99 -18.99
CA ASP A 298 -1.37 4.51 -18.18
C ASP A 298 -1.90 5.59 -17.20
N GLN A 299 -1.46 5.55 -15.95
CA GLN A 299 -1.96 6.46 -14.91
C GLN A 299 -1.74 7.93 -15.26
N TYR A 300 -0.59 8.28 -15.86
CA TYR A 300 -0.35 9.66 -16.29
C TYR A 300 -1.42 10.14 -17.27
N ASN A 301 -1.78 9.31 -18.25
CA ASN A 301 -2.83 9.61 -19.24
C ASN A 301 -4.20 9.74 -18.58
N LEU A 302 -4.54 8.83 -17.67
CA LEU A 302 -5.81 8.86 -16.94
C LEU A 302 -5.95 10.13 -16.11
N TYR A 303 -4.93 10.50 -15.34
CA TYR A 303 -4.95 11.71 -14.52
C TYR A 303 -4.94 12.99 -15.36
N LYS A 304 -4.14 13.04 -16.43
CA LYS A 304 -4.11 14.16 -17.37
C LYS A 304 -5.47 14.39 -18.06
N ALA A 305 -6.22 13.33 -18.28
CA ALA A 305 -7.55 13.36 -18.87
C ALA A 305 -8.67 13.59 -17.85
N GLY A 306 -8.38 13.68 -16.55
CA GLY A 306 -9.39 13.77 -15.47
C GLY A 306 -10.25 12.49 -15.32
N ARG A 307 -9.76 11.33 -15.75
CA ARG A 307 -10.45 10.03 -15.71
C ARG A 307 -9.95 9.20 -14.53
N TYR A 308 -10.27 9.62 -13.32
CA TYR A 308 -9.89 8.94 -12.08
C TYR A 308 -10.90 9.27 -10.97
N ASN A 309 -10.87 8.53 -9.88
CA ASN A 309 -11.67 8.77 -8.68
C ASN A 309 -11.08 9.98 -7.92
N ASP A 310 -11.75 11.14 -8.01
CA ASP A 310 -11.28 12.39 -7.41
C ASP A 310 -11.59 12.44 -5.91
N VAL A 311 -10.71 11.86 -5.10
CA VAL A 311 -10.77 11.79 -3.63
C VAL A 311 -9.73 12.69 -2.99
N ASP A 312 -9.92 13.10 -1.71
CA ASP A 312 -8.89 13.83 -0.97
C ASP A 312 -7.63 12.98 -0.86
N LEU A 313 -6.45 13.61 -1.01
CA LEU A 313 -5.17 12.92 -1.18
C LEU A 313 -4.11 13.48 -0.23
N LEU A 314 -3.49 12.61 0.57
CA LEU A 314 -2.28 12.88 1.32
C LEU A 314 -1.18 11.97 0.79
N ILE A 315 -0.12 12.57 0.23
CA ILE A 315 0.96 11.83 -0.43
C ILE A 315 2.32 12.36 -0.04
N GLY A 316 3.32 11.51 -0.08
CA GLY A 316 4.69 11.94 0.20
C GLY A 316 5.71 10.82 0.05
N TYR A 317 6.94 11.13 0.43
CA TYR A 317 8.07 10.22 0.36
C TYR A 317 9.13 10.60 1.40
N ASN A 318 10.07 9.68 1.61
CA ASN A 318 11.12 9.80 2.62
C ASN A 318 12.40 10.41 2.03
N SER A 319 13.23 11.01 2.89
CA SER A 319 14.42 11.77 2.47
C SER A 319 15.56 10.91 1.93
N ASP A 320 15.60 9.60 2.21
CA ASP A 320 16.64 8.69 1.73
C ASP A 320 16.10 7.35 1.20
N GLU A 321 15.00 7.40 0.45
CA GLU A 321 14.39 6.25 -0.25
C GLU A 321 15.41 5.50 -1.10
N GLY A 322 16.36 6.24 -1.68
CA GLY A 322 17.37 5.73 -2.59
C GLY A 322 18.35 4.75 -1.94
N GLU A 323 18.50 4.76 -0.62
CA GLU A 323 19.39 3.82 0.08
C GLU A 323 19.08 2.37 -0.26
N ALA A 324 17.80 2.01 -0.27
CA ALA A 324 17.34 0.65 -0.55
C ALA A 324 17.63 0.16 -1.99
N PHE A 325 17.86 1.08 -2.93
CA PHE A 325 17.98 0.79 -4.36
C PHE A 325 19.33 1.17 -4.96
N THR A 326 20.22 1.75 -4.16
CA THR A 326 21.52 2.25 -4.62
C THR A 326 22.60 1.18 -4.53
N ASP A 327 23.30 0.94 -5.64
CA ASP A 327 24.54 0.19 -5.60
C ASP A 327 25.59 1.01 -4.81
N LYS A 328 26.18 0.44 -3.78
CA LYS A 328 27.14 1.14 -2.91
C LYS A 328 28.48 1.45 -3.60
N ASP A 329 28.83 0.69 -4.66
CA ASP A 329 30.00 0.98 -5.50
C ASP A 329 29.70 2.11 -6.48
N SER A 330 30.40 3.24 -6.33
CA SER A 330 30.17 4.46 -7.12
C SER A 330 30.38 4.25 -8.63
N THR A 331 31.35 3.43 -9.03
CA THR A 331 31.59 3.15 -10.46
C THR A 331 30.46 2.37 -11.07
N ARG A 332 29.94 1.36 -10.37
CA ARG A 332 28.82 0.56 -10.80
C ARG A 332 27.53 1.38 -10.77
N HIS A 333 27.33 2.19 -9.74
CA HIS A 333 26.20 3.11 -9.67
C HIS A 333 26.16 4.06 -10.88
N ILE A 334 27.27 4.75 -11.20
CA ILE A 334 27.34 5.67 -12.33
C ILE A 334 27.01 4.92 -13.65
N ARG A 335 27.57 3.73 -13.86
CA ARG A 335 27.26 2.90 -15.04
C ARG A 335 25.75 2.59 -15.11
N ASN A 336 25.14 2.15 -14.00
CA ASN A 336 23.71 1.86 -13.95
C ASN A 336 22.86 3.11 -14.26
N MET A 337 23.32 4.31 -13.86
CA MET A 337 22.64 5.56 -14.21
C MET A 337 22.69 5.85 -15.71
N TYR A 338 23.83 5.59 -16.39
CA TYR A 338 23.90 5.71 -17.84
C TYR A 338 23.00 4.69 -18.54
N GLU A 339 22.92 3.46 -18.04
CA GLU A 339 22.01 2.43 -18.56
C GLU A 339 20.53 2.80 -18.36
N ARG A 340 20.19 3.37 -17.20
CA ARG A 340 18.81 3.75 -16.85
C ARG A 340 18.34 5.00 -17.60
N PHE A 341 19.18 6.03 -17.69
CA PHE A 341 18.78 7.38 -18.12
C PHE A 341 19.31 7.79 -19.49
N GLY A 342 20.23 7.02 -20.11
CA GLY A 342 20.74 7.27 -21.44
C GLY A 342 21.37 8.65 -21.59
N GLU A 343 20.94 9.42 -22.58
CA GLU A 343 21.43 10.76 -22.87
C GLU A 343 21.16 11.80 -21.77
N TYR A 344 20.21 11.54 -20.86
CA TYR A 344 19.93 12.40 -19.72
C TYR A 344 20.87 12.15 -18.53
N ALA A 345 21.61 11.04 -18.52
CA ALA A 345 22.48 10.68 -17.40
C ALA A 345 23.53 11.73 -17.05
N PRO A 346 24.23 12.39 -17.99
CA PRO A 346 25.18 13.44 -17.63
C PRO A 346 24.55 14.60 -16.85
N ALA A 347 23.41 15.13 -17.31
CA ALA A 347 22.73 16.23 -16.65
C ALA A 347 22.19 15.82 -15.26
N LEU A 348 21.68 14.61 -15.13
CA LEU A 348 21.21 14.07 -13.85
C LEU A 348 22.37 13.84 -12.87
N LEU A 349 23.51 13.32 -13.32
CA LEU A 349 24.68 13.15 -12.48
C LEU A 349 25.37 14.48 -12.09
N ASP A 350 25.20 15.53 -12.88
CA ASP A 350 25.62 16.90 -12.51
C ASP A 350 24.70 17.48 -11.41
N ALA A 351 23.38 17.23 -11.51
CA ALA A 351 22.39 17.66 -10.50
C ALA A 351 22.47 16.84 -9.20
N TYR A 352 22.84 15.56 -9.31
CA TYR A 352 22.96 14.62 -8.18
C TYR A 352 24.38 14.02 -8.15
N PRO A 353 25.42 14.75 -7.73
CA PRO A 353 26.81 14.37 -7.90
C PRO A 353 27.21 13.17 -7.03
N VAL A 354 27.91 12.24 -7.65
CA VAL A 354 28.54 11.08 -6.98
C VAL A 354 30.02 11.40 -6.71
N THR A 355 30.31 11.95 -5.55
CA THR A 355 31.64 12.51 -5.21
C THR A 355 32.53 11.60 -4.36
N SER A 356 32.00 10.45 -3.92
CA SER A 356 32.73 9.50 -3.06
C SER A 356 32.34 8.05 -3.34
N ASN A 357 33.10 7.13 -2.72
CA ASN A 357 32.78 5.72 -2.64
C ASN A 357 32.86 5.32 -1.15
N PRO A 358 31.76 4.82 -0.53
CA PRO A 358 30.47 4.49 -1.15
C PRO A 358 29.72 5.71 -1.68
N VAL A 359 28.67 5.46 -2.46
CA VAL A 359 27.81 6.48 -3.06
C VAL A 359 27.22 7.39 -1.99
N PRO A 360 27.43 8.72 -2.07
CA PRO A 360 26.93 9.68 -1.08
C PRO A 360 25.42 9.88 -1.20
N LYS A 361 24.84 10.58 -0.20
CA LYS A 361 23.40 10.89 -0.19
C LYS A 361 22.93 11.55 -1.50
N SER A 362 23.67 12.49 -2.06
CA SER A 362 23.32 13.14 -3.35
C SER A 362 23.15 12.12 -4.49
N GLY A 363 23.97 11.08 -4.57
CA GLY A 363 23.78 10.01 -5.56
C GLY A 363 22.55 9.12 -5.25
N ARG A 364 22.22 8.92 -3.96
CA ARG A 364 21.01 8.20 -3.54
C ARG A 364 19.76 9.01 -3.80
N ASP A 365 19.82 10.34 -3.68
CA ASP A 365 18.72 11.26 -3.95
C ASP A 365 18.21 11.16 -5.39
N LEU A 366 19.08 10.89 -6.38
CA LEU A 366 18.65 10.62 -7.76
C LEU A 366 17.70 9.41 -7.84
N LEU A 367 18.00 8.34 -7.09
CA LEU A 367 17.14 7.15 -7.09
C LEU A 367 15.85 7.38 -6.29
N ARG A 368 15.91 8.14 -5.18
CA ARG A 368 14.73 8.61 -4.45
C ARG A 368 13.78 9.35 -5.38
N ASP A 369 14.30 10.34 -6.10
CA ASP A 369 13.47 11.22 -6.91
C ASP A 369 12.96 10.49 -8.15
N ALA A 370 13.78 9.71 -8.82
CA ALA A 370 13.36 8.96 -10.00
C ALA A 370 12.36 7.82 -9.71
N SER A 371 12.35 7.29 -8.48
CA SER A 371 11.47 6.16 -8.12
C SER A 371 10.24 6.58 -7.29
N PHE A 372 10.31 7.70 -6.55
CA PHE A 372 9.24 8.13 -5.65
C PHE A 372 8.92 9.62 -5.73
N GLY A 373 9.92 10.51 -5.60
CA GLY A 373 9.73 11.96 -5.53
C GLY A 373 9.03 12.52 -6.76
N TRP A 374 9.53 12.22 -7.95
CA TRP A 374 8.95 12.69 -9.20
C TRP A 374 7.53 12.14 -9.42
N HIS A 375 7.28 10.89 -9.10
CA HIS A 375 5.95 10.28 -9.23
C HIS A 375 4.94 10.94 -8.30
N THR A 376 5.31 11.17 -7.04
CA THR A 376 4.48 11.86 -6.04
C THR A 376 4.18 13.29 -6.48
N TRP A 377 5.20 14.04 -6.90
CA TRP A 377 5.04 15.41 -7.36
C TRP A 377 4.21 15.50 -8.66
N THR A 378 4.41 14.57 -9.59
CA THR A 378 3.62 14.48 -10.83
C THR A 378 2.16 14.15 -10.54
N TRP A 379 1.88 13.23 -9.62
CA TRP A 379 0.53 12.93 -9.19
C TRP A 379 -0.16 14.16 -8.61
N ALA A 380 0.50 14.86 -7.68
CA ALA A 380 -0.03 16.11 -7.10
C ALA A 380 -0.33 17.17 -8.16
N ARG A 381 0.58 17.39 -9.11
CA ARG A 381 0.41 18.39 -10.20
C ARG A 381 -0.77 18.04 -11.10
N LEU A 382 -0.82 16.81 -11.61
CA LEU A 382 -1.90 16.37 -12.52
C LEU A 382 -3.26 16.46 -11.82
N LYS A 383 -3.34 16.05 -10.54
CA LYS A 383 -4.57 16.16 -9.78
C LYS A 383 -4.96 17.61 -9.49
N ALA A 384 -4.01 18.48 -9.19
CA ALA A 384 -4.26 19.92 -9.00
C ALA A 384 -4.76 20.63 -10.28
N GLU A 385 -4.41 20.12 -11.46
CA GLU A 385 -4.88 20.63 -12.75
C GLU A 385 -6.29 20.14 -13.11
N THR A 386 -6.64 18.91 -12.78
CA THR A 386 -7.81 18.20 -13.31
C THR A 386 -8.88 17.85 -12.27
N GLY A 387 -8.51 17.81 -10.98
CA GLY A 387 -9.39 17.45 -9.86
C GLY A 387 -9.89 18.67 -9.10
N LYS A 388 -10.70 18.38 -8.06
CA LYS A 388 -11.27 19.36 -7.12
C LYS A 388 -11.01 19.00 -5.67
N ALA A 389 -10.74 17.72 -5.39
CA ALA A 389 -10.47 17.24 -4.05
C ALA A 389 -9.09 17.72 -3.58
N ARG A 390 -8.95 17.87 -2.26
CA ARG A 390 -7.75 18.45 -1.64
C ARG A 390 -6.52 17.55 -1.79
N ILE A 391 -5.35 18.15 -1.78
CA ILE A 391 -4.06 17.48 -1.86
C ILE A 391 -3.15 18.02 -0.78
N PHE A 392 -2.54 17.10 -0.02
CA PHE A 392 -1.50 17.41 0.97
C PHE A 392 -0.25 16.59 0.63
N LEU A 393 0.90 17.26 0.55
CA LEU A 393 2.16 16.62 0.22
C LEU A 393 3.12 16.70 1.40
N TYR A 394 3.80 15.59 1.73
CA TYR A 394 4.82 15.57 2.76
C TYR A 394 6.20 15.12 2.23
N TYR A 395 7.22 15.52 2.97
CA TYR A 395 8.58 15.03 2.90
C TYR A 395 9.00 14.59 4.29
N PHE A 396 9.21 13.29 4.46
CA PHE A 396 9.54 12.71 5.77
C PHE A 396 11.05 12.63 5.92
N ASP A 397 11.60 13.34 6.90
CA ASP A 397 13.03 13.49 7.14
C ASP A 397 13.40 13.31 8.62
N ARG A 398 12.85 12.27 9.23
CA ARG A 398 13.23 11.83 10.58
C ARG A 398 14.51 11.01 10.53
N HIS A 399 15.55 11.48 11.20
CA HIS A 399 16.86 10.85 11.20
C HIS A 399 17.03 9.96 12.44
N ASN A 400 16.92 8.65 12.29
CA ASN A 400 17.21 7.67 13.34
C ASN A 400 18.59 7.02 13.16
N ALA A 401 19.43 7.61 12.31
CA ALA A 401 20.76 7.07 12.01
C ALA A 401 21.77 7.29 13.15
N ALA A 402 22.79 6.41 13.23
CA ALA A 402 23.89 6.55 14.18
C ALA A 402 24.63 7.89 14.00
N PRO A 403 25.16 8.48 15.07
CA PRO A 403 25.93 9.73 14.98
C PRO A 403 27.05 9.64 13.93
N GLY A 404 27.08 10.64 13.01
CA GLY A 404 28.04 10.69 11.91
C GLY A 404 27.66 9.90 10.65
N SER A 405 26.49 9.26 10.64
CA SER A 405 25.87 8.73 9.41
C SER A 405 25.35 9.87 8.53
N ASP A 406 25.40 9.69 7.20
CA ASP A 406 24.78 10.59 6.23
C ASP A 406 23.38 10.07 5.80
N LEU A 407 22.86 9.04 6.48
CA LEU A 407 21.55 8.46 6.19
C LEU A 407 20.44 9.39 6.68
N GLY A 408 19.50 9.68 5.77
CA GLY A 408 18.21 10.27 6.09
C GLY A 408 17.16 9.21 6.47
N ALA A 409 15.89 9.56 6.33
CA ALA A 409 14.78 8.63 6.51
C ALA A 409 14.73 7.63 5.33
N VAL A 410 15.04 6.37 5.61
CA VAL A 410 15.08 5.31 4.60
C VAL A 410 13.68 4.84 4.20
N HIS A 411 13.59 4.06 3.14
CA HIS A 411 12.31 3.54 2.61
C HIS A 411 11.49 2.80 3.68
N GLY A 412 10.26 3.28 3.94
CA GLY A 412 9.31 2.68 4.88
C GLY A 412 9.50 3.06 6.35
N SER A 413 10.50 3.90 6.70
CA SER A 413 10.76 4.28 8.10
C SER A 413 9.65 5.11 8.74
N GLU A 414 8.76 5.72 7.96
CA GLU A 414 7.60 6.46 8.47
C GLU A 414 6.48 5.54 9.01
N VAL A 415 6.44 4.27 8.57
CA VAL A 415 5.32 3.35 8.86
C VAL A 415 5.18 3.10 10.36
N GLU A 416 6.28 2.93 11.10
CA GLU A 416 6.24 2.72 12.55
C GLU A 416 5.62 3.91 13.29
N TYR A 417 5.82 5.14 12.80
CA TYR A 417 5.22 6.36 13.37
C TYR A 417 3.73 6.46 13.05
N VAL A 418 3.33 6.08 11.83
CA VAL A 418 1.92 6.04 11.44
C VAL A 418 1.13 5.03 12.27
N PHE A 419 1.67 3.82 12.44
CA PHE A 419 1.06 2.77 13.26
C PHE A 419 1.30 2.92 14.77
N GLN A 420 2.08 3.93 15.20
CA GLN A 420 2.39 4.22 16.61
C GLN A 420 3.22 3.13 17.29
N HIS A 421 4.11 2.47 16.54
CA HIS A 421 5.00 1.40 17.04
C HIS A 421 6.42 1.88 17.37
N GLN A 422 6.68 3.20 17.37
CA GLN A 422 7.96 3.76 17.76
C GLN A 422 8.36 3.33 19.18
N THR A 423 9.62 2.97 19.36
CA THR A 423 10.11 2.39 20.62
C THR A 423 10.43 3.44 21.70
N GLY A 424 10.61 4.69 21.31
CA GLY A 424 11.07 5.77 22.19
C GLY A 424 12.58 5.68 22.51
N GLU A 425 13.33 4.93 21.72
CA GLU A 425 14.80 4.82 21.88
C GLU A 425 15.52 6.12 21.52
N HIS A 426 14.92 6.92 20.61
CA HIS A 426 15.44 8.21 20.23
C HIS A 426 14.68 9.36 20.93
N PRO A 427 15.39 10.42 21.36
CA PRO A 427 14.73 11.59 21.94
C PRO A 427 13.68 12.17 21.02
N GLY A 428 12.48 12.45 21.56
CA GLY A 428 11.37 13.03 20.82
C GLY A 428 10.53 12.04 20.00
N ASP A 429 10.89 10.75 19.90
CA ASP A 429 10.15 9.74 19.13
C ASP A 429 8.66 9.70 19.49
N MET A 430 8.34 9.70 20.78
CA MET A 430 6.96 9.60 21.22
C MET A 430 6.13 10.82 20.86
N ASP A 431 6.70 12.02 20.96
CA ASP A 431 6.01 13.27 20.58
C ASP A 431 5.87 13.37 19.06
N PHE A 432 6.91 13.00 18.33
CA PHE A 432 6.88 12.95 16.87
C PHE A 432 5.86 11.93 16.35
N GLY A 433 5.87 10.70 16.89
CA GLY A 433 4.88 9.68 16.53
C GLY A 433 3.44 10.10 16.86
N ARG A 434 3.23 10.77 17.99
CA ARG A 434 1.91 11.32 18.34
C ARG A 434 1.46 12.34 17.29
N MET A 435 2.34 13.26 16.87
CA MET A 435 2.07 14.27 15.84
C MET A 435 1.71 13.60 14.49
N ILE A 436 2.50 12.61 14.05
CA ILE A 436 2.23 11.85 12.81
C ILE A 436 0.86 11.17 12.90
N GLY A 437 0.58 10.46 13.99
CA GLY A 437 -0.71 9.80 14.17
C GLY A 437 -1.89 10.79 14.20
N GLU A 438 -1.72 11.98 14.74
CA GLU A 438 -2.74 13.03 14.72
C GLU A 438 -2.98 13.55 13.29
N TYR A 439 -1.94 13.82 12.51
CA TYR A 439 -2.10 14.22 11.10
C TYR A 439 -2.86 13.16 10.29
N TRP A 440 -2.47 11.88 10.38
CA TRP A 440 -3.09 10.81 9.62
C TRP A 440 -4.56 10.58 10.03
N THR A 441 -4.85 10.58 11.32
CA THR A 441 -6.23 10.39 11.81
C THR A 441 -7.12 11.60 11.59
N ASN A 442 -6.61 12.84 11.68
CA ASN A 442 -7.33 14.05 11.29
C ASN A 442 -7.71 14.03 9.81
N PHE A 443 -6.74 13.69 8.94
CA PHE A 443 -6.99 13.54 7.51
C PHE A 443 -8.02 12.44 7.24
N ALA A 444 -7.90 11.30 7.89
CA ALA A 444 -8.88 10.21 7.74
C ALA A 444 -10.29 10.64 8.22
N ALA A 445 -10.38 11.44 9.26
CA ALA A 445 -11.68 11.90 9.77
C ALA A 445 -12.33 12.98 8.88
N THR A 446 -11.55 13.94 8.39
CA THR A 446 -12.08 15.18 7.81
C THR A 446 -11.59 15.51 6.40
N GLY A 447 -10.53 14.81 5.92
CA GLY A 447 -9.77 15.12 4.72
C GLY A 447 -8.85 16.35 4.86
N ASP A 448 -8.63 16.80 6.11
CA ASP A 448 -7.69 17.85 6.46
C ASP A 448 -6.75 17.33 7.56
N PRO A 449 -5.42 17.28 7.35
CA PRO A 449 -4.50 16.77 8.37
C PRO A 449 -4.33 17.72 9.57
N ASN A 450 -4.69 18.99 9.42
CA ASN A 450 -4.47 20.02 10.42
C ASN A 450 -5.30 19.79 11.69
N GLY A 451 -4.77 20.24 12.83
CA GLY A 451 -5.39 20.13 14.14
C GLY A 451 -4.80 21.11 15.16
N GLU A 452 -5.43 21.22 16.31
CA GLU A 452 -4.96 22.09 17.39
C GLU A 452 -3.57 21.66 17.88
N GLY A 453 -2.63 22.60 17.93
CA GLY A 453 -1.26 22.36 18.40
C GLY A 453 -0.34 21.73 17.36
N LEU A 454 -0.81 21.40 16.16
CA LEU A 454 0.01 20.90 15.07
C LEU A 454 0.56 22.04 14.21
N PRO A 455 1.80 21.95 13.69
CA PRO A 455 2.28 22.83 12.65
C PRO A 455 1.33 22.84 11.43
N GLN A 456 1.11 24.03 10.84
CA GLN A 456 0.16 24.17 9.74
C GLN A 456 0.67 23.48 8.46
N TRP A 457 -0.07 22.49 8.00
CA TRP A 457 0.17 21.79 6.74
C TRP A 457 -0.63 22.45 5.62
N PRO A 458 0.02 23.10 4.64
CA PRO A 458 -0.68 23.77 3.56
C PRO A 458 -1.24 22.78 2.54
N GLU A 459 -2.38 23.11 1.95
CA GLU A 459 -2.90 22.40 0.78
C GLU A 459 -2.00 22.64 -0.44
N PHE A 460 -1.67 21.56 -1.15
CA PHE A 460 -0.94 21.62 -2.43
C PHE A 460 -1.91 22.00 -3.55
N THR A 461 -1.60 23.09 -4.25
CA THR A 461 -2.38 23.57 -5.40
C THR A 461 -1.47 23.92 -6.57
N GLY A 462 -2.04 24.21 -7.74
CA GLY A 462 -1.25 24.66 -8.90
C GLY A 462 -0.43 25.93 -8.61
N SER A 463 -0.89 26.82 -7.73
CA SER A 463 -0.20 28.05 -7.32
C SER A 463 0.58 27.95 -6.01
N ASN A 464 0.34 26.91 -5.20
CA ASN A 464 1.02 26.64 -3.93
C ASN A 464 1.56 25.21 -3.91
N GLN A 465 2.77 25.02 -4.42
CA GLN A 465 3.43 23.72 -4.49
C GLN A 465 4.37 23.55 -3.29
N GLN A 466 3.80 23.44 -2.10
CA GLN A 466 4.54 23.21 -0.86
C GLN A 466 4.34 21.78 -0.34
N ALA A 467 5.39 21.27 0.32
CA ALA A 467 5.37 20.04 1.10
C ALA A 467 5.47 20.38 2.59
N MET A 468 4.89 19.53 3.43
CA MET A 468 5.14 19.50 4.86
C MET A 468 6.39 18.69 5.14
N TYR A 469 7.43 19.32 5.66
CA TYR A 469 8.64 18.67 6.14
C TYR A 469 8.36 18.11 7.53
N LEU A 470 8.37 16.81 7.65
CA LEU A 470 8.21 16.07 8.91
C LEU A 470 9.61 15.71 9.41
N THR A 471 10.16 16.53 10.31
CA THR A 471 11.56 16.50 10.74
C THR A 471 11.71 16.34 12.24
N ASP A 472 12.94 16.08 12.69
CA ASP A 472 13.30 15.88 14.10
C ASP A 472 13.03 17.09 15.00
N GLU A 473 13.36 18.29 14.52
CA GLU A 473 13.41 19.49 15.35
C GLU A 473 12.14 20.36 15.19
N ASP A 474 11.81 20.72 13.96
CA ASP A 474 10.73 21.68 13.67
C ASP A 474 10.07 21.33 12.34
N SER A 475 8.97 20.57 12.41
CA SER A 475 8.18 20.25 11.24
C SER A 475 7.53 21.53 10.68
N HIS A 476 7.72 21.80 9.38
CA HIS A 476 7.33 23.05 8.73
C HIS A 476 6.95 22.86 7.26
N ALA A 477 6.22 23.83 6.70
CA ALA A 477 5.94 23.87 5.28
C ALA A 477 7.12 24.48 4.50
N GLY A 478 7.45 23.89 3.35
CA GLY A 478 8.53 24.34 2.47
C GLY A 478 8.26 23.99 1.01
N GLU A 479 9.16 24.39 0.12
CA GLU A 479 9.07 23.96 -1.29
C GLU A 479 9.28 22.45 -1.41
N VAL A 480 8.75 21.85 -2.47
CA VAL A 480 9.01 20.43 -2.79
C VAL A 480 10.53 20.23 -2.95
N PRO A 481 11.15 19.27 -2.24
CA PRO A 481 12.59 19.05 -2.32
C PRO A 481 13.04 18.76 -3.74
N ASP A 482 14.25 19.22 -4.09
CA ASP A 482 14.91 18.95 -5.38
C ASP A 482 14.05 19.20 -6.63
N LYS A 483 13.05 20.08 -6.51
CA LYS A 483 12.08 20.41 -7.57
C LYS A 483 12.77 20.81 -8.89
N GLU A 484 13.84 21.61 -8.83
CA GLU A 484 14.58 22.01 -10.03
C GLU A 484 15.23 20.80 -10.71
N SER A 485 15.87 19.92 -9.96
CA SER A 485 16.49 18.70 -10.47
C SER A 485 15.46 17.70 -11.01
N MET A 486 14.29 17.61 -10.37
CA MET A 486 13.19 16.76 -10.84
C MET A 486 12.60 17.23 -12.19
N THR A 487 12.82 18.49 -12.62
CA THR A 487 12.43 18.93 -13.98
C THR A 487 13.21 18.21 -15.08
N LEU A 488 14.42 17.70 -14.79
CA LEU A 488 15.17 16.86 -15.73
C LEU A 488 14.47 15.51 -15.94
N LEU A 489 13.83 14.98 -14.89
CA LEU A 489 13.01 13.77 -15.00
C LEU A 489 11.72 14.03 -15.78
N ASP A 490 11.11 15.21 -15.68
CA ASP A 490 9.99 15.61 -16.55
C ASP A 490 10.39 15.50 -18.04
N ALA A 491 11.56 16.06 -18.40
CA ALA A 491 12.06 16.04 -19.77
C ALA A 491 12.35 14.60 -20.25
N LEU A 492 12.96 13.79 -19.39
CA LEU A 492 13.25 12.38 -19.65
C LEU A 492 11.96 11.59 -19.93
N PHE A 493 11.01 11.65 -19.00
CA PHE A 493 9.78 10.86 -19.13
C PHE A 493 8.86 11.37 -20.23
N ALA A 494 8.85 12.67 -20.50
CA ALA A 494 8.18 13.22 -21.67
C ALA A 494 8.80 12.73 -22.99
N SER A 495 10.13 12.69 -23.07
CA SER A 495 10.83 12.12 -24.24
C SER A 495 10.46 10.64 -24.47
N ARG A 496 10.42 9.85 -23.41
CA ARG A 496 10.06 8.42 -23.49
C ARG A 496 8.58 8.18 -23.86
N ARG A 497 7.67 9.12 -23.52
CA ARG A 497 6.26 9.02 -23.94
C ARG A 497 6.04 9.32 -25.42
N ASN A 498 6.95 10.04 -26.07
CA ASN A 498 6.87 10.40 -27.47
C ASN A 498 7.57 9.40 -28.40
N GLN A 499 8.23 8.37 -27.87
CA GLN A 499 8.84 7.25 -28.60
C GLN A 499 7.85 6.10 -28.81
#